data_25552f9cf80771f934347dc94ed0949b
#
_entry.id   25552f9cf80771f934347dc94ed0949b
#
_cell.length_a   1.000
_cell.length_b   1.000
_cell.length_c   1.000
_cell.angle_alpha   90.00
_cell.angle_beta   90.00
_cell.angle_gamma   90.00
#
_symmetry.space_group_name_H-M   'P 1'
#
loop_
_entity.id
_entity.type
_entity.pdbx_description
1 polymer ?
#
loop_
_entity_poly.entity_id
_entity_poly.type
_entity_poly.pdbx_seq_one_letter_code
_entity_poly.pdbx_strand_id
1 'polypeptide(L)'
;MGLAGSTRIEAGSHRSDLGRWRAAQRPAAPRLRDYVLGYFASEGFLPRALHERHLPGLEVAIVLNFAAPHRIIDPSDPQRTTEHRNAWIVALQHRHHIREAFGVRDFMVIRLTPIGAQMLLGVPMDVLTDRTLPVEDLDSRFSRLLIRHVEAAHDRAARFDVVENIIAERLASAPPPPSGLLHSWRILQEFPNHVDLARLAEDFGCSRRHLIAQFHTYFGMAPKTVARISRFHLAMAAVHRAGRRDPLSYMEGKPYLDCQAAGNVRTATQAAIRWTDLALGCGYYDQSHFINEFRSFSRLSPVEFLQRTRHA
;
A
#
# COMPACT_ATOMS: atom_id res chain seq x y z
N MET A 1 13.54 11.71 27.95
CA MET A 1 13.06 12.94 27.30
C MET A 1 12.71 12.55 25.86
N GLY A 2 11.43 12.23 25.62
CA GLY A 2 10.97 11.58 24.40
C GLY A 2 10.87 12.56 23.24
N LEU A 3 11.42 12.17 22.10
CA LEU A 3 11.10 12.76 20.81
C LEU A 3 9.62 12.43 20.49
N ALA A 4 8.75 13.39 20.74
CA ALA A 4 7.39 13.37 20.25
C ALA A 4 7.48 13.41 18.71
N GLY A 5 7.39 12.24 18.08
CA GLY A 5 7.30 12.12 16.62
C GLY A 5 6.08 12.95 16.16
N SER A 6 6.34 13.93 15.32
CA SER A 6 5.33 14.87 14.81
C SER A 6 4.18 14.09 14.16
N THR A 7 2.99 14.23 14.72
CA THR A 7 1.71 13.80 14.11
C THR A 7 1.17 14.88 13.17
N ARG A 8 2.07 15.70 12.62
CA ARG A 8 1.71 16.84 11.79
C ARG A 8 1.08 16.39 10.48
N ILE A 9 -0.05 16.99 10.14
CA ILE A 9 -0.69 16.81 8.83
C ILE A 9 0.15 17.50 7.77
N GLU A 10 0.58 16.74 6.77
CA GLU A 10 1.19 17.28 5.55
C GLU A 10 0.12 17.42 4.49
N ALA A 11 -0.05 18.61 3.95
CA ALA A 11 -1.07 18.90 2.95
C ALA A 11 -0.46 19.51 1.70
N GLY A 12 -0.99 19.13 0.55
CA GLY A 12 -0.59 19.66 -0.76
C GLY A 12 -1.80 19.85 -1.67
N SER A 13 -1.62 20.69 -2.69
CA SER A 13 -2.61 20.88 -3.75
C SER A 13 -1.98 20.58 -5.10
N HIS A 14 -2.77 19.97 -5.98
CA HIS A 14 -2.37 19.66 -7.35
C HIS A 14 -3.37 20.23 -8.34
N ARG A 15 -2.87 20.78 -9.45
CA ARG A 15 -3.65 21.26 -10.58
C ARG A 15 -2.91 20.91 -11.88
N SER A 16 -3.56 20.14 -12.74
CA SER A 16 -3.06 19.78 -14.06
C SER A 16 -4.22 19.52 -15.01
N ASP A 17 -3.94 19.09 -16.23
CA ASP A 17 -4.94 18.63 -17.19
C ASP A 17 -5.72 17.39 -16.71
N LEU A 18 -5.17 16.65 -15.76
CA LEU A 18 -5.80 15.50 -15.11
C LEU A 18 -6.89 15.92 -14.12
N GLY A 19 -6.86 17.17 -13.65
CA GLY A 19 -7.82 17.68 -12.68
C GLY A 19 -7.20 18.55 -11.60
N ARG A 20 -7.99 18.79 -10.56
CA ARG A 20 -7.57 19.53 -9.38
C ARG A 20 -7.93 18.76 -8.13
N TRP A 21 -6.97 18.60 -7.22
CA TRP A 21 -7.24 17.98 -5.93
C TRP A 21 -6.32 18.52 -4.83
N ARG A 22 -6.78 18.39 -3.61
CA ARG A 22 -6.00 18.58 -2.41
C ARG A 22 -5.80 17.22 -1.76
N ALA A 23 -4.61 16.96 -1.29
CA ALA A 23 -4.30 15.75 -0.56
C ALA A 23 -3.70 16.12 0.80
N ALA A 24 -3.95 15.30 1.79
CA ALA A 24 -3.34 15.43 3.10
C ALA A 24 -2.98 14.04 3.61
N GLN A 25 -1.87 13.96 4.34
CA GLN A 25 -1.45 12.73 5.00
C GLN A 25 -1.05 13.01 6.45
N ARG A 26 -1.23 12.00 7.28
CA ARG A 26 -0.82 12.04 8.68
C ARG A 26 -0.22 10.69 9.08
N PRO A 27 0.99 10.64 9.63
CA PRO A 27 1.54 9.43 10.22
C PRO A 27 0.72 9.02 11.44
N ALA A 28 0.65 7.72 11.72
CA ALA A 28 -0.01 7.22 12.91
C ALA A 28 0.70 7.68 14.20
N ALA A 29 -0.07 7.84 15.28
CA ALA A 29 0.48 8.08 16.61
C ALA A 29 1.55 7.02 16.97
N PRO A 30 2.61 7.36 17.70
CA PRO A 30 3.73 6.44 18.00
C PRO A 30 3.29 5.09 18.54
N ARG A 31 2.25 5.06 19.39
CA ARG A 31 1.68 3.83 19.98
C ARG A 31 1.01 2.89 18.96
N LEU A 32 0.66 3.38 17.77
CA LEU A 32 -0.06 2.63 16.74
C LEU A 32 0.84 2.20 15.56
N ARG A 33 2.09 2.63 15.50
CA ARG A 33 2.97 2.47 14.32
C ARG A 33 3.26 1.01 13.94
N ASP A 34 3.16 0.09 14.87
CA ASP A 34 3.30 -1.34 14.59
C ASP A 34 2.08 -1.91 13.83
N TYR A 35 0.95 -1.21 13.85
CA TYR A 35 -0.34 -1.65 13.31
C TYR A 35 -0.89 -0.72 12.23
N VAL A 36 -0.60 0.58 12.33
CA VAL A 36 -1.10 1.62 11.43
C VAL A 36 0.07 2.36 10.81
N LEU A 37 0.16 2.31 9.48
CA LEU A 37 1.21 3.00 8.71
C LEU A 37 0.93 4.50 8.60
N GLY A 38 -0.34 4.89 8.62
CA GLY A 38 -0.78 6.27 8.55
C GLY A 38 -2.13 6.44 7.87
N TYR A 39 -2.47 7.69 7.65
CA TYR A 39 -3.75 8.11 7.08
C TYR A 39 -3.51 9.03 5.89
N PHE A 40 -4.35 8.91 4.88
CA PHE A 40 -4.34 9.75 3.69
C PHE A 40 -5.77 10.22 3.39
N ALA A 41 -5.94 11.45 2.95
CA ALA A 41 -7.22 11.98 2.48
C ALA A 41 -7.02 12.78 1.20
N SER A 42 -7.98 12.71 0.29
CA SER A 42 -7.96 13.49 -0.94
C SER A 42 -9.36 13.95 -1.30
N GLU A 43 -9.46 15.22 -1.67
CA GLU A 43 -10.68 15.84 -2.20
C GLU A 43 -10.37 16.58 -3.49
N GLY A 44 -11.31 16.63 -4.41
CA GLY A 44 -11.12 17.35 -5.66
C GLY A 44 -12.08 16.96 -6.77
N PHE A 45 -11.65 17.23 -8.02
CA PHE A 45 -12.43 16.93 -9.19
C PHE A 45 -11.54 16.47 -10.34
N LEU A 46 -11.93 15.37 -10.98
CA LEU A 46 -11.29 14.79 -12.16
C LEU A 46 -12.24 14.95 -13.35
N PRO A 47 -11.92 15.79 -14.36
CA PRO A 47 -12.77 16.01 -15.52
C PRO A 47 -12.87 14.79 -16.45
N ARG A 48 -11.92 13.85 -16.33
CA ARG A 48 -11.85 12.61 -17.12
C ARG A 48 -11.55 11.43 -16.20
N ALA A 49 -11.86 10.23 -16.66
CA ALA A 49 -11.48 9.02 -15.96
C ALA A 49 -9.96 8.93 -15.81
N LEU A 50 -9.52 8.75 -14.58
CA LEU A 50 -8.13 8.52 -14.21
C LEU A 50 -7.95 7.06 -13.84
N HIS A 51 -7.03 6.39 -14.53
CA HIS A 51 -6.65 5.02 -14.23
C HIS A 51 -5.39 5.00 -13.39
N GLU A 52 -5.52 4.58 -12.15
CA GLU A 52 -4.41 4.48 -11.21
C GLU A 52 -4.02 3.01 -11.07
N ARG A 53 -2.77 2.69 -11.41
CA ARG A 53 -2.23 1.34 -11.24
C ARG A 53 -1.70 1.18 -9.83
N HIS A 54 -2.29 0.26 -9.09
CA HIS A 54 -1.82 -0.13 -7.77
C HIS A 54 -0.95 -1.38 -7.89
N LEU A 55 0.29 -1.26 -7.47
CA LEU A 55 1.26 -2.35 -7.49
C LEU A 55 1.08 -3.26 -6.27
N PRO A 56 1.57 -4.52 -6.33
CA PRO A 56 1.60 -5.39 -5.15
C PRO A 56 2.20 -4.70 -3.96
N GLY A 57 1.56 -4.83 -2.81
CA GLY A 57 1.94 -4.14 -1.58
C GLY A 57 1.85 -5.03 -0.35
N LEU A 58 2.56 -4.62 0.68
CA LEU A 58 2.57 -5.28 1.99
C LEU A 58 1.76 -4.46 3.00
N GLU A 59 0.77 -3.75 2.53
CA GLU A 59 -0.17 -2.99 3.35
C GLU A 59 -1.61 -3.38 3.03
N VAL A 60 -2.48 -3.17 3.99
CA VAL A 60 -3.93 -3.27 3.86
C VAL A 60 -4.50 -1.88 3.97
N ALA A 61 -5.36 -1.50 3.02
CA ALA A 61 -5.99 -0.19 3.02
C ALA A 61 -7.50 -0.32 3.30
N ILE A 62 -8.02 0.46 4.24
CA ILE A 62 -9.45 0.71 4.35
C ILE A 62 -9.71 2.08 3.73
N VAL A 63 -10.53 2.11 2.69
CA VAL A 63 -10.91 3.33 1.99
C VAL A 63 -12.32 3.73 2.41
N LEU A 64 -12.47 4.96 2.89
CA LEU A 64 -13.76 5.59 3.19
C LEU A 64 -14.03 6.60 2.10
N ASN A 65 -15.12 6.44 1.35
CA ASN A 65 -15.46 7.28 0.21
C ASN A 65 -16.75 8.06 0.47
N PHE A 66 -16.71 9.34 0.22
CA PHE A 66 -17.80 10.29 0.46
C PHE A 66 -18.32 10.94 -0.84
N ALA A 67 -17.85 10.45 -1.99
CA ALA A 67 -18.18 11.00 -3.32
C ALA A 67 -18.60 9.91 -4.31
N ALA A 68 -18.32 10.11 -5.60
CA ALA A 68 -18.65 9.15 -6.64
C ALA A 68 -17.98 7.78 -6.39
N PRO A 69 -18.63 6.68 -6.78
CA PRO A 69 -18.06 5.34 -6.62
C PRO A 69 -16.72 5.19 -7.34
N HIS A 70 -15.84 4.39 -6.77
CA HIS A 70 -14.60 3.97 -7.42
C HIS A 70 -14.80 2.62 -8.09
N ARG A 71 -14.15 2.44 -9.24
CA ARG A 71 -14.16 1.18 -9.97
C ARG A 71 -12.80 0.51 -9.86
N ILE A 72 -12.81 -0.76 -9.51
CA ILE A 72 -11.62 -1.62 -9.53
C ILE A 72 -11.73 -2.53 -10.73
N ILE A 73 -10.75 -2.45 -11.62
CA ILE A 73 -10.70 -3.20 -12.88
C ILE A 73 -9.67 -4.33 -12.71
N ASP A 74 -10.09 -5.56 -13.00
CA ASP A 74 -9.17 -6.70 -13.07
C ASP A 74 -8.30 -6.56 -14.33
N PRO A 75 -6.97 -6.45 -14.22
CA PRO A 75 -6.10 -6.29 -15.38
C PRO A 75 -6.05 -7.50 -16.30
N SER A 76 -6.44 -8.69 -15.81
CA SER A 76 -6.51 -9.93 -16.60
C SER A 76 -7.84 -10.06 -17.34
N ASP A 77 -8.87 -9.40 -16.86
CA ASP A 77 -10.20 -9.34 -17.47
C ASP A 77 -10.82 -7.94 -17.24
N PRO A 78 -10.58 -6.98 -18.14
CA PRO A 78 -11.09 -5.61 -18.00
C PRO A 78 -12.62 -5.49 -17.95
N GLN A 79 -13.37 -6.52 -18.35
CA GLN A 79 -14.83 -6.54 -18.20
C GLN A 79 -15.24 -6.88 -16.75
N ARG A 80 -14.35 -7.50 -16.00
CA ARG A 80 -14.56 -7.79 -14.58
C ARG A 80 -14.24 -6.57 -13.74
N THR A 81 -15.22 -5.69 -13.63
CA THR A 81 -15.13 -4.46 -12.88
C THR A 81 -16.03 -4.54 -11.64
N THR A 82 -15.50 -4.18 -10.48
CA THR A 82 -16.27 -4.03 -9.26
C THR A 82 -16.38 -2.56 -8.88
N GLU A 83 -17.58 -2.14 -8.49
CA GLU A 83 -17.86 -0.78 -8.03
C GLU A 83 -17.90 -0.74 -6.50
N HIS A 84 -17.15 0.17 -5.90
CA HIS A 84 -17.04 0.32 -4.46
C HIS A 84 -17.58 1.69 -4.03
N ARG A 85 -18.52 1.64 -3.07
CA ARG A 85 -19.14 2.80 -2.42
C ARG A 85 -18.83 2.77 -0.93
N ASN A 86 -19.01 3.89 -0.26
CA ASN A 86 -18.89 4.01 1.20
C ASN A 86 -17.52 3.57 1.74
N ALA A 87 -17.42 2.35 2.27
CA ALA A 87 -16.19 1.82 2.84
C ALA A 87 -15.83 0.47 2.24
N TRP A 88 -14.59 0.32 1.77
CA TRP A 88 -14.08 -0.96 1.31
C TRP A 88 -12.65 -1.19 1.77
N ILE A 89 -12.25 -2.46 1.79
CA ILE A 89 -10.89 -2.89 2.08
C ILE A 89 -10.20 -3.32 0.79
N VAL A 90 -8.97 -2.88 0.62
CA VAL A 90 -8.01 -3.43 -0.34
C VAL A 90 -7.01 -4.22 0.48
N ALA A 91 -7.10 -5.54 0.44
CA ALA A 91 -6.20 -6.41 1.18
C ALA A 91 -4.84 -6.51 0.47
N LEU A 92 -3.92 -7.30 1.04
CA LEU A 92 -2.62 -7.57 0.42
C LEU A 92 -2.80 -8.13 -0.99
N GLN A 93 -2.03 -7.61 -1.93
CA GLN A 93 -2.14 -7.97 -3.34
C GLN A 93 -0.84 -8.62 -3.82
N HIS A 94 -0.95 -9.79 -4.45
CA HIS A 94 0.17 -10.42 -5.19
C HIS A 94 0.33 -9.84 -6.59
N ARG A 95 -0.72 -9.20 -7.12
CA ARG A 95 -0.79 -8.67 -8.48
C ARG A 95 -1.19 -7.20 -8.45
N HIS A 96 -0.82 -6.48 -9.49
CA HIS A 96 -1.33 -5.12 -9.67
C HIS A 96 -2.84 -5.15 -9.97
N HIS A 97 -3.54 -4.10 -9.60
CA HIS A 97 -4.91 -3.82 -10.02
C HIS A 97 -5.00 -2.38 -10.55
N ILE A 98 -6.07 -2.09 -11.28
CA ILE A 98 -6.32 -0.76 -11.82
C ILE A 98 -7.54 -0.20 -11.10
N ARG A 99 -7.40 0.99 -10.54
CA ARG A 99 -8.51 1.76 -10.01
C ARG A 99 -8.87 2.86 -11.00
N GLU A 100 -10.13 2.94 -11.38
CA GLU A 100 -10.70 4.03 -12.15
C GLU A 100 -11.44 4.99 -11.21
N ALA A 101 -11.16 6.27 -11.35
CA ALA A 101 -11.85 7.34 -10.65
C ALA A 101 -12.16 8.50 -11.60
N PHE A 102 -13.32 9.13 -11.47
CA PHE A 102 -13.69 10.34 -12.23
C PHE A 102 -14.68 11.18 -11.42
N GLY A 103 -14.85 12.43 -11.81
CA GLY A 103 -15.81 13.34 -11.18
C GLY A 103 -15.33 13.86 -9.83
N VAL A 104 -16.26 14.04 -8.90
CA VAL A 104 -15.97 14.52 -7.55
C VAL A 104 -15.25 13.43 -6.77
N ARG A 105 -14.16 13.81 -6.10
CA ARG A 105 -13.40 12.97 -5.19
C ARG A 105 -13.52 13.54 -3.78
N ASP A 106 -13.87 12.70 -2.83
CA ASP A 106 -13.71 12.94 -1.39
C ASP A 106 -13.57 11.57 -0.74
N PHE A 107 -12.35 11.23 -0.33
CA PHE A 107 -12.10 9.95 0.32
C PHE A 107 -10.97 10.03 1.32
N MET A 108 -10.97 9.09 2.25
CA MET A 108 -9.91 8.87 3.23
C MET A 108 -9.43 7.42 3.16
N VAL A 109 -8.14 7.22 3.39
CA VAL A 109 -7.49 5.90 3.42
C VAL A 109 -6.83 5.71 4.78
N ILE A 110 -7.16 4.61 5.42
CA ILE A 110 -6.48 4.10 6.61
C ILE A 110 -5.51 3.03 6.12
N ARG A 111 -4.20 3.27 6.30
CA ARG A 111 -3.16 2.34 5.86
C ARG A 111 -2.71 1.51 7.06
N LEU A 112 -2.85 0.21 6.96
CA LEU A 112 -2.59 -0.75 8.03
C LEU A 112 -1.43 -1.68 7.67
N THR A 113 -0.68 -2.09 8.67
CA THR A 113 0.13 -3.29 8.53
C THR A 113 -0.81 -4.50 8.46
N PRO A 114 -0.40 -5.64 7.88
CA PRO A 114 -1.23 -6.83 7.84
C PRO A 114 -1.65 -7.31 9.24
N ILE A 115 -0.73 -7.24 10.21
CA ILE A 115 -1.03 -7.55 11.62
C ILE A 115 -2.10 -6.60 12.17
N GLY A 116 -1.96 -5.30 11.92
CA GLY A 116 -2.95 -4.31 12.33
C GLY A 116 -4.32 -4.57 11.71
N ALA A 117 -4.35 -4.95 10.44
CA ALA A 117 -5.59 -5.31 9.76
C ALA A 117 -6.23 -6.56 10.34
N GLN A 118 -5.44 -7.62 10.60
CA GLN A 118 -5.93 -8.84 11.21
C GLN A 118 -6.51 -8.58 12.61
N MET A 119 -5.81 -7.82 13.45
CA MET A 119 -6.30 -7.46 14.78
C MET A 119 -7.58 -6.60 14.71
N LEU A 120 -7.63 -5.66 13.75
CA LEU A 120 -8.77 -4.75 13.59
C LEU A 120 -10.03 -5.47 13.10
N LEU A 121 -9.87 -6.40 12.15
CA LEU A 121 -10.98 -7.07 11.46
C LEU A 121 -11.34 -8.42 12.09
N GLY A 122 -10.42 -9.05 12.81
CA GLY A 122 -10.65 -10.34 13.46
C GLY A 122 -10.72 -11.54 12.49
N VAL A 123 -10.28 -11.34 11.22
CA VAL A 123 -10.33 -12.40 10.20
C VAL A 123 -8.92 -12.74 9.71
N PRO A 124 -8.63 -14.00 9.36
CA PRO A 124 -7.36 -14.39 8.78
C PRO A 124 -7.10 -13.64 7.47
N MET A 125 -5.87 -13.17 7.27
CA MET A 125 -5.52 -12.36 6.11
C MET A 125 -5.50 -13.14 4.79
N ASP A 126 -5.26 -14.45 4.82
CA ASP A 126 -5.32 -15.31 3.62
C ASP A 126 -6.72 -15.37 3.00
N VAL A 127 -7.79 -15.23 3.80
CA VAL A 127 -9.16 -15.12 3.30
C VAL A 127 -9.37 -13.84 2.50
N LEU A 128 -8.60 -12.79 2.79
CA LEU A 128 -8.73 -11.46 2.18
C LEU A 128 -7.73 -11.20 1.05
N THR A 129 -6.61 -11.93 1.01
CA THR A 129 -5.54 -11.71 0.04
C THR A 129 -6.05 -11.73 -1.41
N ASP A 130 -5.56 -10.81 -2.24
CA ASP A 130 -6.00 -10.53 -3.62
C ASP A 130 -7.48 -10.14 -3.76
N ARG A 131 -8.11 -9.70 -2.66
CA ARG A 131 -9.52 -9.28 -2.70
C ARG A 131 -9.67 -7.81 -2.37
N THR A 132 -10.67 -7.23 -3.01
CA THR A 132 -11.22 -5.92 -2.65
C THR A 132 -12.69 -6.14 -2.36
N LEU A 133 -13.14 -5.77 -1.18
CA LEU A 133 -14.53 -6.04 -0.75
C LEU A 133 -15.03 -4.93 0.19
N PRO A 134 -16.36 -4.73 0.27
CA PRO A 134 -16.95 -3.81 1.22
C PRO A 134 -16.59 -4.17 2.66
N VAL A 135 -16.26 -3.18 3.50
CA VAL A 135 -16.02 -3.42 4.93
C VAL A 135 -17.26 -3.98 5.62
N GLU A 136 -18.44 -3.62 5.14
CA GLU A 136 -19.73 -4.10 5.67
C GLU A 136 -19.92 -5.60 5.53
N ASP A 137 -19.31 -6.26 4.55
CA ASP A 137 -19.34 -7.70 4.36
C ASP A 137 -18.53 -8.44 5.45
N LEU A 138 -17.57 -7.77 6.08
CA LEU A 138 -16.77 -8.29 7.18
C LEU A 138 -17.34 -7.90 8.54
N ASP A 139 -17.66 -6.60 8.69
CA ASP A 139 -18.20 -6.03 9.92
C ASP A 139 -19.07 -4.80 9.61
N SER A 140 -20.36 -5.02 9.44
CA SER A 140 -21.32 -3.95 9.12
C SER A 140 -21.44 -2.90 10.23
N ARG A 141 -21.22 -3.29 11.50
CA ARG A 141 -21.26 -2.37 12.64
C ARG A 141 -20.06 -1.41 12.61
N PHE A 142 -18.89 -1.97 12.38
CA PHE A 142 -17.66 -1.19 12.28
C PHE A 142 -17.68 -0.25 11.05
N SER A 143 -18.14 -0.73 9.90
CA SER A 143 -18.30 0.09 8.69
C SER A 143 -19.19 1.31 8.96
N ARG A 144 -20.39 1.10 9.52
CA ARG A 144 -21.31 2.20 9.86
C ARG A 144 -20.75 3.16 10.91
N LEU A 145 -20.01 2.64 11.90
CA LEU A 145 -19.36 3.47 12.93
C LEU A 145 -18.36 4.42 12.26
N LEU A 146 -17.45 3.90 11.43
CA LEU A 146 -16.44 4.71 10.74
C LEU A 146 -17.08 5.81 9.89
N ILE A 147 -17.98 5.41 8.98
CA ILE A 147 -18.61 6.35 8.04
C ILE A 147 -19.32 7.47 8.80
N ARG A 148 -20.22 7.11 9.73
CA ARG A 148 -21.02 8.10 10.47
C ARG A 148 -20.18 9.12 11.23
N HIS A 149 -19.10 8.67 11.90
CA HIS A 149 -18.28 9.58 12.71
C HIS A 149 -17.38 10.45 11.82
N VAL A 150 -16.88 9.92 10.71
CA VAL A 150 -16.04 10.70 9.79
C VAL A 150 -16.87 11.71 9.00
N GLU A 151 -18.11 11.39 8.62
CA GLU A 151 -19.04 12.33 7.98
C GLU A 151 -19.46 13.46 8.92
N ALA A 152 -19.61 13.16 10.22
CA ALA A 152 -19.95 14.16 11.25
C ALA A 152 -18.79 15.08 11.62
N ALA A 153 -17.56 14.76 11.24
CA ALA A 153 -16.39 15.57 11.55
C ALA A 153 -16.39 16.87 10.73
N HIS A 154 -16.19 18.00 11.41
CA HIS A 154 -16.32 19.35 10.85
C HIS A 154 -15.25 19.74 9.85
N ASP A 155 -14.07 19.12 9.91
CA ASP A 155 -12.98 19.34 8.97
C ASP A 155 -12.10 18.09 8.80
N ARG A 156 -11.10 18.18 7.93
CA ARG A 156 -10.20 17.08 7.61
C ARG A 156 -9.31 16.67 8.79
N ALA A 157 -8.87 17.60 9.62
CA ALA A 157 -8.06 17.30 10.78
C ALA A 157 -8.87 16.48 11.78
N ALA A 158 -10.10 16.90 12.04
CA ALA A 158 -11.05 16.18 12.88
C ALA A 158 -11.37 14.78 12.32
N ARG A 159 -11.48 14.60 10.99
CA ARG A 159 -11.63 13.27 10.37
C ARG A 159 -10.48 12.34 10.72
N PHE A 160 -9.23 12.83 10.67
CA PHE A 160 -8.06 12.03 11.07
C PHE A 160 -8.10 11.65 12.55
N ASP A 161 -8.47 12.58 13.44
CA ASP A 161 -8.55 12.33 14.88
C ASP A 161 -9.62 11.28 15.21
N VAL A 162 -10.78 11.43 14.62
CA VAL A 162 -11.91 10.49 14.78
C VAL A 162 -11.53 9.09 14.38
N VAL A 163 -10.93 8.94 13.17
CA VAL A 163 -10.50 7.64 12.68
C VAL A 163 -9.43 7.04 13.58
N GLU A 164 -8.41 7.81 13.96
CA GLU A 164 -7.34 7.31 14.82
C GLU A 164 -7.85 6.83 16.18
N ASN A 165 -8.80 7.55 16.78
CA ASN A 165 -9.39 7.14 18.05
C ASN A 165 -10.19 5.84 17.92
N ILE A 166 -11.05 5.71 16.89
CA ILE A 166 -11.83 4.48 16.65
C ILE A 166 -10.88 3.28 16.42
N ILE A 167 -9.82 3.46 15.61
CA ILE A 167 -8.84 2.41 15.36
C ILE A 167 -8.06 2.05 16.63
N ALA A 168 -7.64 3.04 17.42
CA ALA A 168 -6.91 2.83 18.66
C ALA A 168 -7.72 2.04 19.69
N GLU A 169 -8.99 2.40 19.90
CA GLU A 169 -9.89 1.70 20.81
C GLU A 169 -10.10 0.25 20.38
N ARG A 170 -10.30 0.02 19.08
CA ARG A 170 -10.53 -1.33 18.57
C ARG A 170 -9.27 -2.20 18.65
N LEU A 171 -8.10 -1.66 18.32
CA LEU A 171 -6.83 -2.37 18.48
C LEU A 171 -6.51 -2.67 19.96
N ALA A 172 -6.84 -1.76 20.88
CA ALA A 172 -6.64 -1.99 22.31
C ALA A 172 -7.51 -3.13 22.87
N SER A 173 -8.66 -3.39 22.26
CA SER A 173 -9.56 -4.49 22.64
C SER A 173 -9.30 -5.80 21.90
N ALA A 174 -8.45 -5.79 20.88
CA ALA A 174 -8.10 -6.99 20.12
C ALA A 174 -7.08 -7.87 20.87
N PRO A 175 -7.13 -9.20 20.69
CA PRO A 175 -6.08 -10.08 21.21
C PRO A 175 -4.70 -9.69 20.64
N PRO A 176 -3.64 -9.69 21.46
CA PRO A 176 -2.30 -9.38 20.97
C PRO A 176 -1.83 -10.45 19.97
N PRO A 177 -1.04 -10.08 18.96
CA PRO A 177 -0.47 -11.05 18.03
C PRO A 177 0.54 -11.95 18.75
N PRO A 178 0.83 -13.16 18.21
CA PRO A 178 1.87 -14.02 18.78
C PRO A 178 3.20 -13.29 18.92
N SER A 179 3.89 -13.55 20.04
CA SER A 179 5.22 -12.98 20.31
C SER A 179 6.19 -13.34 19.17
N GLY A 180 7.03 -12.40 18.76
CA GLY A 180 7.99 -12.61 17.68
C GLY A 180 7.45 -12.38 16.25
N LEU A 181 6.14 -12.40 16.04
CA LEU A 181 5.55 -12.24 14.70
C LEU A 181 5.86 -10.84 14.10
N LEU A 182 5.77 -9.79 14.90
CA LEU A 182 6.17 -8.44 14.49
C LEU A 182 7.67 -8.37 14.16
N HIS A 183 8.50 -9.06 14.92
CA HIS A 183 9.94 -9.14 14.67
C HIS A 183 10.23 -9.84 13.34
N SER A 184 9.63 -11.02 13.13
CA SER A 184 9.76 -11.76 11.88
C SER A 184 9.30 -10.94 10.67
N TRP A 185 8.22 -10.19 10.81
CA TRP A 185 7.73 -9.28 9.77
C TRP A 185 8.75 -8.19 9.43
N ARG A 186 9.34 -7.55 10.45
CA ARG A 186 10.37 -6.51 10.24
C ARG A 186 11.62 -7.07 9.55
N ILE A 187 12.10 -8.23 9.99
CA ILE A 187 13.24 -8.89 9.34
C ILE A 187 12.98 -9.12 7.84
N LEU A 188 11.78 -9.61 7.47
CA LEU A 188 11.47 -9.88 6.08
C LEU A 188 11.35 -8.61 5.23
N GLN A 189 10.99 -7.48 5.82
CA GLN A 189 10.94 -6.20 5.14
C GLN A 189 12.32 -5.54 5.01
N GLU A 190 13.12 -5.59 6.07
CA GLU A 190 14.42 -4.92 6.12
C GLU A 190 15.52 -5.73 5.42
N PHE A 191 15.45 -7.07 5.51
CA PHE A 191 16.45 -7.98 4.98
C PHE A 191 15.87 -9.07 4.08
N PRO A 192 15.15 -8.73 3.01
CA PRO A 192 14.41 -9.70 2.20
C PRO A 192 15.34 -10.69 1.46
N ASN A 193 16.63 -10.38 1.35
CA ASN A 193 17.61 -11.19 0.63
C ASN A 193 18.24 -12.30 1.51
N HIS A 194 18.12 -12.20 2.83
CA HIS A 194 18.76 -13.08 3.80
C HIS A 194 17.78 -13.90 4.63
N VAL A 195 16.65 -14.27 4.00
CA VAL A 195 15.58 -14.99 4.70
C VAL A 195 15.92 -16.46 4.86
N ASP A 196 16.38 -16.84 6.04
CA ASP A 196 16.49 -18.23 6.49
C ASP A 196 15.23 -18.59 7.31
N LEU A 197 14.33 -19.38 6.68
CA LEU A 197 13.09 -19.80 7.34
C LEU A 197 13.34 -20.78 8.50
N ALA A 198 14.47 -21.50 8.52
CA ALA A 198 14.79 -22.38 9.63
C ALA A 198 15.15 -21.56 10.86
N ARG A 199 16.08 -20.63 10.68
CA ARG A 199 16.48 -19.71 11.74
C ARG A 199 15.31 -18.86 12.24
N LEU A 200 14.48 -18.36 11.31
CA LEU A 200 13.31 -17.59 11.68
C LEU A 200 12.30 -18.42 12.51
N ALA A 201 12.13 -19.71 12.20
CA ALA A 201 11.29 -20.60 12.99
C ALA A 201 11.89 -20.92 14.37
N GLU A 202 13.22 -21.09 14.45
CA GLU A 202 13.95 -21.26 15.71
C GLU A 202 13.81 -20.03 16.61
N ASP A 203 14.02 -18.82 16.06
CA ASP A 203 13.87 -17.56 16.78
C ASP A 203 12.43 -17.37 17.29
N PHE A 204 11.46 -17.93 16.58
CA PHE A 204 10.03 -17.93 16.93
C PHE A 204 9.67 -19.06 17.93
N GLY A 205 10.58 -19.98 18.19
CA GLY A 205 10.34 -21.15 19.06
C GLY A 205 9.32 -22.14 18.49
N CYS A 206 9.22 -22.27 17.16
CA CYS A 206 8.21 -23.11 16.52
C CYS A 206 8.76 -23.89 15.32
N SER A 207 7.96 -24.84 14.81
CA SER A 207 8.30 -25.53 13.56
C SER A 207 8.12 -24.61 12.33
N ARG A 208 8.85 -24.87 11.24
CA ARG A 208 8.68 -24.19 9.96
C ARG A 208 7.22 -24.23 9.46
N ARG A 209 6.53 -25.34 9.66
CA ARG A 209 5.13 -25.50 9.27
C ARG A 209 4.22 -24.54 10.06
N HIS A 210 4.47 -24.42 11.36
CA HIS A 210 3.72 -23.50 12.21
C HIS A 210 3.99 -22.04 11.84
N LEU A 211 5.27 -21.67 11.60
CA LEU A 211 5.63 -20.34 11.12
C LEU A 211 4.89 -19.98 9.82
N ILE A 212 4.89 -20.88 8.83
CA ILE A 212 4.18 -20.65 7.55
C ILE A 212 2.68 -20.47 7.79
N ALA A 213 2.05 -21.28 8.66
CA ALA A 213 0.64 -21.14 9.00
C ALA A 213 0.35 -19.77 9.66
N GLN A 214 1.18 -19.33 10.61
CA GLN A 214 1.07 -18.01 11.21
C GLN A 214 1.19 -16.89 10.15
N PHE A 215 2.12 -17.05 9.20
CA PHE A 215 2.26 -16.07 8.11
C PHE A 215 1.01 -16.00 7.23
N HIS A 216 0.38 -17.11 6.91
CA HIS A 216 -0.90 -17.09 6.19
C HIS A 216 -2.00 -16.41 7.00
N THR A 217 -2.12 -16.73 8.29
CA THR A 217 -3.15 -16.11 9.15
C THR A 217 -2.98 -14.61 9.29
N TYR A 218 -1.76 -14.13 9.56
CA TYR A 218 -1.51 -12.72 9.90
C TYR A 218 -1.08 -11.85 8.72
N PHE A 219 -0.48 -12.44 7.67
CA PHE A 219 0.03 -11.71 6.51
C PHE A 219 -0.62 -12.16 5.19
N GLY A 220 -1.51 -13.15 5.22
CA GLY A 220 -2.19 -13.64 4.03
C GLY A 220 -1.30 -14.33 3.01
N MET A 221 0.00 -14.49 3.27
CA MET A 221 0.93 -15.07 2.32
C MET A 221 2.14 -15.69 3.00
N ALA A 222 2.80 -16.61 2.30
CA ALA A 222 3.99 -17.28 2.80
C ALA A 222 5.17 -16.29 2.99
N PRO A 223 6.11 -16.55 3.94
CA PRO A 223 7.27 -15.70 4.19
C PRO A 223 8.10 -15.40 2.94
N LYS A 224 8.31 -16.39 2.06
CA LYS A 224 9.03 -16.20 0.80
C LYS A 224 8.35 -15.20 -0.13
N THR A 225 7.01 -15.16 -0.15
CA THR A 225 6.24 -14.21 -0.96
C THR A 225 6.39 -12.80 -0.40
N VAL A 226 6.32 -12.65 0.92
CA VAL A 226 6.59 -11.38 1.60
C VAL A 226 7.98 -10.86 1.23
N ALA A 227 9.01 -11.69 1.35
CA ALA A 227 10.38 -11.32 1.00
C ALA A 227 10.53 -10.90 -0.49
N ARG A 228 9.85 -11.60 -1.41
CA ARG A 228 9.86 -11.24 -2.83
C ARG A 228 9.22 -9.86 -3.08
N ILE A 229 8.08 -9.57 -2.47
CA ILE A 229 7.42 -8.27 -2.59
C ILE A 229 8.27 -7.17 -1.93
N SER A 230 8.87 -7.42 -0.75
CA SER A 230 9.79 -6.48 -0.10
C SER A 230 10.98 -6.16 -1.01
N ARG A 231 11.60 -7.16 -1.62
CA ARG A 231 12.70 -6.99 -2.57
C ARG A 231 12.27 -6.18 -3.81
N PHE A 232 11.08 -6.45 -4.34
CA PHE A 232 10.51 -5.68 -5.43
C PHE A 232 10.34 -4.20 -5.04
N HIS A 233 9.88 -3.88 -3.83
CA HIS A 233 9.76 -2.50 -3.34
C HIS A 233 11.13 -1.82 -3.21
N LEU A 234 12.15 -2.53 -2.71
CA LEU A 234 13.52 -2.01 -2.68
C LEU A 234 14.03 -1.70 -4.10
N ALA A 235 13.75 -2.59 -5.04
CA ALA A 235 14.12 -2.40 -6.44
C ALA A 235 13.39 -1.21 -7.07
N MET A 236 12.10 -1.05 -6.84
CA MET A 236 11.35 0.12 -7.30
C MET A 236 11.93 1.41 -6.73
N ALA A 237 12.20 1.46 -5.43
CA ALA A 237 12.81 2.62 -4.79
C ALA A 237 14.20 2.92 -5.38
N ALA A 238 15.00 1.90 -5.70
CA ALA A 238 16.30 2.06 -6.34
C ALA A 238 16.17 2.61 -7.79
N VAL A 239 15.22 2.08 -8.57
CA VAL A 239 14.92 2.56 -9.94
C VAL A 239 14.48 4.02 -9.91
N HIS A 240 13.61 4.39 -8.96
CA HIS A 240 13.19 5.78 -8.79
C HIS A 240 14.36 6.71 -8.44
N ARG A 241 15.18 6.32 -7.44
CA ARG A 241 16.38 7.11 -7.06
C ARG A 241 17.34 7.30 -8.23
N ALA A 242 17.55 6.25 -9.03
CA ALA A 242 18.41 6.30 -10.20
C ALA A 242 17.84 7.23 -11.32
N GLY A 243 16.54 7.44 -11.36
CA GLY A 243 15.85 8.25 -12.37
C GLY A 243 15.51 9.67 -11.97
N ARG A 244 15.56 10.02 -10.68
CA ARG A 244 15.18 11.33 -10.12
C ARG A 244 16.22 11.88 -9.15
N ARG A 245 16.21 13.21 -9.02
CA ARG A 245 16.93 13.91 -7.95
C ARG A 245 16.17 13.93 -6.60
N ASP A 246 14.90 13.48 -6.56
CA ASP A 246 14.08 13.49 -5.35
C ASP A 246 13.48 12.10 -5.07
N PRO A 247 13.91 11.42 -3.99
CA PRO A 247 13.48 10.05 -3.65
C PRO A 247 12.14 9.96 -2.90
N LEU A 248 11.58 11.08 -2.39
CA LEU A 248 10.51 11.02 -1.38
C LEU A 248 9.12 10.71 -1.93
N SER A 249 8.87 10.90 -3.23
CA SER A 249 7.52 10.80 -3.78
C SER A 249 6.93 9.39 -3.85
N TYR A 250 7.75 8.34 -3.80
CA TYR A 250 7.30 6.95 -3.94
C TYR A 250 7.09 6.24 -2.59
N MET A 251 7.90 6.53 -1.56
CA MET A 251 7.80 5.86 -0.26
C MET A 251 6.55 6.24 0.56
N GLU A 252 5.80 7.23 0.09
CA GLU A 252 4.63 7.78 0.77
C GLU A 252 3.30 7.09 0.40
N GLY A 253 3.33 5.89 -0.22
CA GLY A 253 2.10 5.16 -0.56
C GLY A 253 1.21 5.85 -1.60
N LYS A 254 1.80 6.73 -2.43
CA LYS A 254 1.07 7.35 -3.53
C LYS A 254 0.84 6.31 -4.63
N PRO A 255 -0.40 6.18 -5.14
CA PRO A 255 -0.66 5.29 -6.26
C PRO A 255 0.17 5.72 -7.46
N TYR A 256 0.73 4.76 -8.16
CA TYR A 256 1.39 4.99 -9.44
C TYR A 256 0.35 5.45 -10.45
N LEU A 257 0.43 6.70 -10.91
CA LEU A 257 -0.44 7.23 -11.95
C LEU A 257 0.01 6.70 -13.32
N ASP A 258 -0.79 5.85 -13.94
CA ASP A 258 -0.58 5.43 -15.32
C ASP A 258 -1.12 6.51 -16.27
N CYS A 259 -0.30 7.54 -16.53
CA CYS A 259 -0.64 8.60 -17.46
C CYS A 259 -0.47 8.09 -18.90
N GLN A 260 -1.44 7.37 -19.43
CA GLN A 260 -1.45 6.99 -20.86
C GLN A 260 -1.60 8.18 -21.83
N ALA A 261 -1.79 9.40 -21.30
CA ALA A 261 -2.08 10.58 -22.12
C ALA A 261 -0.85 11.44 -22.47
N ALA A 262 0.37 11.08 -22.05
CA ALA A 262 1.56 11.86 -22.38
C ALA A 262 2.16 11.39 -23.70
N GLY A 263 1.92 12.17 -24.76
CA GLY A 263 2.55 12.00 -26.07
C GLY A 263 4.08 11.98 -26.02
N ASN A 264 4.69 11.36 -27.03
CA ASN A 264 6.11 11.20 -27.24
C ASN A 264 6.96 12.42 -26.88
N VAL A 265 7.61 12.42 -25.73
CA VAL A 265 8.72 13.31 -25.43
C VAL A 265 10.00 12.50 -25.44
N ARG A 266 10.83 12.73 -26.43
CA ARG A 266 12.19 12.19 -26.53
C ARG A 266 13.01 12.73 -25.35
N THR A 267 13.48 11.84 -24.49
CA THR A 267 14.26 12.18 -23.31
C THR A 267 15.75 12.07 -23.54
N ALA A 268 16.44 13.13 -23.20
CA ALA A 268 17.87 13.10 -22.97
C ALA A 268 18.20 12.28 -21.70
N THR A 269 19.29 11.51 -21.81
CA THR A 269 20.07 10.90 -20.72
C THR A 269 19.51 9.64 -20.06
N GLN A 270 19.49 8.57 -20.84
CA GLN A 270 19.50 7.18 -20.33
C GLN A 270 20.93 6.75 -19.91
N ALA A 271 21.88 7.67 -19.92
CA ALA A 271 23.26 7.42 -19.57
C ALA A 271 23.38 7.25 -18.04
N ALA A 272 23.64 6.03 -17.64
CA ALA A 272 24.31 5.62 -16.41
C ALA A 272 23.55 4.79 -15.38
N ILE A 273 22.34 4.23 -15.62
CA ILE A 273 21.86 3.17 -14.73
C ILE A 273 22.55 1.86 -15.11
N ARG A 274 23.45 1.40 -14.27
CA ARG A 274 24.05 0.06 -14.41
C ARG A 274 23.07 -0.96 -13.83
N TRP A 275 22.18 -1.46 -14.67
CA TRP A 275 21.09 -2.36 -14.28
C TRP A 275 21.57 -3.62 -13.57
N THR A 276 22.75 -4.13 -13.94
CA THR A 276 23.38 -5.28 -13.27
C THR A 276 23.71 -4.94 -11.81
N ASP A 277 24.35 -3.77 -11.56
CA ASP A 277 24.72 -3.36 -10.20
C ASP A 277 23.49 -3.09 -9.35
N LEU A 278 22.45 -2.47 -9.94
CA LEU A 278 21.17 -2.26 -9.28
C LEU A 278 20.51 -3.60 -8.92
N ALA A 279 20.48 -4.56 -9.84
CA ALA A 279 19.92 -5.88 -9.59
C ALA A 279 20.64 -6.58 -8.43
N LEU A 280 21.97 -6.64 -8.46
CA LEU A 280 22.78 -7.23 -7.40
C LEU A 280 22.59 -6.50 -6.05
N GLY A 281 22.60 -5.16 -6.08
CA GLY A 281 22.35 -4.33 -4.88
C GLY A 281 20.96 -4.52 -4.25
N CYS A 282 19.97 -4.91 -5.04
CA CYS A 282 18.65 -5.28 -4.57
C CYS A 282 18.50 -6.76 -4.22
N GLY A 283 19.59 -7.56 -4.32
CA GLY A 283 19.62 -8.99 -3.94
C GLY A 283 19.03 -9.94 -4.98
N TYR A 284 19.03 -9.54 -6.25
CA TYR A 284 18.75 -10.44 -7.35
C TYR A 284 20.02 -11.16 -7.79
N TYR A 285 19.88 -12.39 -8.28
CA TYR A 285 21.00 -13.19 -8.74
C TYR A 285 21.70 -12.57 -9.95
N ASP A 286 20.91 -12.05 -10.89
CA ASP A 286 21.37 -11.35 -12.09
C ASP A 286 20.31 -10.35 -12.60
N GLN A 287 20.67 -9.62 -13.66
CA GLN A 287 19.79 -8.65 -14.30
C GLN A 287 18.54 -9.29 -14.91
N SER A 288 18.64 -10.51 -15.45
CA SER A 288 17.51 -11.22 -16.08
C SER A 288 16.48 -11.64 -15.03
N HIS A 289 16.93 -12.17 -13.89
CA HIS A 289 16.08 -12.48 -12.74
C HIS A 289 15.37 -11.21 -12.22
N PHE A 290 16.10 -10.11 -12.09
CA PHE A 290 15.53 -8.81 -11.70
C PHE A 290 14.43 -8.36 -12.68
N ILE A 291 14.71 -8.32 -14.00
CA ILE A 291 13.73 -7.87 -15.01
C ILE A 291 12.49 -8.77 -15.00
N ASN A 292 12.66 -10.08 -14.91
CA ASN A 292 11.55 -11.03 -14.90
C ASN A 292 10.68 -10.88 -13.66
N GLU A 293 11.28 -10.77 -12.47
CA GLU A 293 10.54 -10.58 -11.23
C GLU A 293 9.85 -9.20 -11.20
N PHE A 294 10.54 -8.14 -11.64
CA PHE A 294 9.97 -6.81 -11.74
C PHE A 294 8.75 -6.78 -12.68
N ARG A 295 8.84 -7.42 -13.86
CA ARG A 295 7.71 -7.55 -14.79
C ARG A 295 6.57 -8.39 -14.23
N SER A 296 6.86 -9.42 -13.45
CA SER A 296 5.82 -10.27 -12.86
C SER A 296 4.90 -9.47 -11.93
N PHE A 297 5.45 -8.49 -11.21
CA PHE A 297 4.73 -7.65 -10.27
C PHE A 297 4.12 -6.39 -10.91
N SER A 298 4.89 -5.67 -11.73
CA SER A 298 4.48 -4.37 -12.28
C SER A 298 3.84 -4.44 -13.67
N ARG A 299 4.02 -5.56 -14.40
CA ARG A 299 3.73 -5.71 -15.85
C ARG A 299 4.52 -4.75 -16.74
N LEU A 300 5.52 -4.12 -16.19
CA LEU A 300 6.43 -3.21 -16.89
C LEU A 300 7.87 -3.69 -16.71
N SER A 301 8.72 -3.43 -17.67
CA SER A 301 10.16 -3.52 -17.43
C SER A 301 10.60 -2.36 -16.53
N PRO A 302 11.75 -2.46 -15.82
CA PRO A 302 12.28 -1.35 -15.03
C PRO A 302 12.47 -0.06 -15.83
N VAL A 303 12.82 -0.17 -17.12
CA VAL A 303 12.98 0.96 -18.05
C VAL A 303 11.64 1.62 -18.35
N GLU A 304 10.63 0.84 -18.73
CA GLU A 304 9.27 1.34 -18.98
C GLU A 304 8.66 1.97 -17.73
N PHE A 305 8.86 1.33 -16.57
CA PHE A 305 8.43 1.88 -15.30
C PHE A 305 9.05 3.25 -15.03
N LEU A 306 10.37 3.39 -15.22
CA LEU A 306 11.07 4.65 -15.05
C LEU A 306 10.60 5.73 -16.04
N GLN A 307 10.33 5.36 -17.29
CA GLN A 307 9.80 6.29 -18.29
C GLN A 307 8.43 6.85 -17.89
N ARG A 308 7.52 5.98 -17.45
CA ARG A 308 6.17 6.40 -17.04
C ARG A 308 6.15 7.25 -15.77
N THR A 309 7.05 7.00 -14.82
CA THR A 309 7.13 7.78 -13.57
C THR A 309 7.77 9.17 -13.74
N ARG A 310 8.48 9.42 -14.84
CA ARG A 310 9.05 10.75 -15.14
C ARG A 310 8.00 11.76 -15.62
N HIS A 311 6.85 11.32 -16.05
CA HIS A 311 5.79 12.14 -16.62
C HIS A 311 4.56 12.30 -15.71
N ALA A 312 4.58 11.68 -14.52
CA ALA A 312 3.57 11.82 -13.46
C ALA A 312 4.03 12.84 -12.40
#